data_5cd6a7e8562322b1d7c3410ab8c8dadc
#
_entry.id   5cd6a7e8562322b1d7c3410ab8c8dadc
#
_cell.length_a   1.000
_cell.length_b   1.000
_cell.length_c   1.000
_cell.angle_alpha   90.00
_cell.angle_beta   90.00
_cell.angle_gamma   90.00
#
_symmetry.space_group_name_H-M   'P 1'
#
loop_
_entity.id
_entity.type
_entity.pdbx_description
1 polymer ?
#
loop_
_entity_poly.entity_id
_entity_poly.type
_entity_poly.pdbx_seq_one_letter_code
_entity_poly.pdbx_strand_id
1 'polypeptide(L)'
;MATEYQPPVADYAFLYGEAFRLDVVARATGGELTAEDATDIIAGAGEFAASVLAPLQESGDREGARLVDGDVRLPAGFAEAYRAFVEAGWVTAEAPVSAGGDGLPGSVRAGLGEIWNASNAAFALCWLLTAGQIHALDAAASDALRETYLSKLVSGEWTGTMNLTEPDAGTDLGAIRTMATPREDGSYAIRGQKIFITWGDHDVAENIVHLVLARTPGAPEGAKGLSLFVAPRVLVNADGSLGARNAVTTVALEHKLGIHGSPTCVLSYEDATGYLVGEVGGGLAGMFVMMNSARIGMGFQATGIADRALQQAAAYAADRIQGRVLGRDGVAPIAEHPDVRRLLLSMRSDVFAMRALGVYVADLFDRAESDPALLPLAEFFVPILKGWATEDAVALTSDAIQVHGGMGFIEETGAAQHYRDARIMPIYEGTTAIQSNDLIGRKVIRNQGATAAELFALVEQTVADLRAVAGAAEAGGAGAAGAAVAGDAGVGRAAAVAGRAADRLERAAASARRATADLVGFADAPRDAHAVSVPYLMLLGVLAGGWMHGLAVVAVAAHETPDAADADRLTLADFYGAHHLPRVHALAETVASGETA
;
A
#
# COMPACT_ATOMS: atom_id res chain seq x y z
N MET A 1 19.60 -13.52 -12.82
CA MET A 1 18.69 -13.38 -13.97
C MET A 1 17.37 -12.89 -13.42
N ALA A 2 16.87 -11.76 -13.93
CA ALA A 2 15.55 -11.27 -13.55
C ALA A 2 14.52 -12.34 -13.95
N THR A 3 13.70 -12.78 -12.99
CA THR A 3 12.57 -13.67 -13.28
C THR A 3 11.48 -12.88 -13.96
N GLU A 4 10.73 -13.49 -14.86
CA GLU A 4 9.53 -12.90 -15.43
C GLU A 4 8.52 -12.58 -14.31
N TYR A 5 7.93 -11.38 -14.35
CA TYR A 5 6.91 -10.99 -13.39
C TYR A 5 5.62 -11.78 -13.62
N GLN A 6 5.08 -12.34 -12.57
CA GLN A 6 3.82 -13.10 -12.58
C GLN A 6 2.78 -12.32 -11.76
N PRO A 7 1.75 -11.73 -12.38
CA PRO A 7 0.71 -11.01 -11.64
C PRO A 7 -0.11 -11.97 -10.76
N PRO A 8 -0.52 -11.56 -9.54
CA PRO A 8 -1.22 -12.43 -8.58
C PRO A 8 -2.73 -12.57 -8.87
N VAL A 9 -3.10 -12.84 -10.12
CA VAL A 9 -4.50 -12.88 -10.60
C VAL A 9 -5.33 -13.88 -9.81
N ALA A 10 -4.78 -15.08 -9.53
CA ALA A 10 -5.49 -16.12 -8.79
C ALA A 10 -5.82 -15.72 -7.33
N ASP A 11 -4.96 -14.93 -6.69
CA ASP A 11 -5.23 -14.40 -5.35
C ASP A 11 -6.34 -13.35 -5.39
N TYR A 12 -6.31 -12.46 -6.39
CA TYR A 12 -7.38 -11.46 -6.55
C TYR A 12 -8.73 -12.11 -6.89
N ALA A 13 -8.75 -13.10 -7.78
CA ALA A 13 -9.96 -13.88 -8.08
C ALA A 13 -10.56 -14.49 -6.79
N PHE A 14 -9.72 -15.11 -5.96
CA PHE A 14 -10.15 -15.67 -4.69
C PHE A 14 -10.63 -14.60 -3.70
N LEU A 15 -9.91 -13.49 -3.56
CA LEU A 15 -10.29 -12.41 -2.64
C LEU A 15 -11.59 -11.74 -3.07
N TYR A 16 -11.76 -11.44 -4.36
CA TYR A 16 -12.96 -10.81 -4.89
C TYR A 16 -14.18 -11.73 -4.90
N GLY A 17 -14.01 -12.99 -5.35
CA GLY A 17 -15.12 -13.90 -5.58
C GLY A 17 -15.54 -14.69 -4.34
N GLU A 18 -14.60 -15.04 -3.46
CA GLU A 18 -14.82 -16.07 -2.46
C GLU A 18 -14.59 -15.61 -1.01
N ALA A 19 -13.40 -15.02 -0.72
CA ALA A 19 -13.03 -14.70 0.66
C ALA A 19 -13.86 -13.54 1.24
N PHE A 20 -14.11 -12.50 0.45
CA PHE A 20 -14.87 -11.35 0.89
C PHE A 20 -16.29 -11.32 0.31
N ARG A 21 -16.63 -12.29 -0.56
CA ARG A 21 -17.90 -12.35 -1.30
C ARG A 21 -18.26 -10.95 -1.82
N LEU A 22 -17.37 -10.42 -2.67
CA LEU A 22 -17.51 -9.04 -3.16
C LEU A 22 -18.72 -8.90 -4.12
N ASP A 23 -19.92 -9.20 -3.64
CA ASP A 23 -21.12 -8.45 -4.07
C ASP A 23 -20.88 -6.92 -3.97
N VAL A 24 -19.73 -6.55 -3.42
CA VAL A 24 -19.31 -5.20 -3.13
C VAL A 24 -18.89 -4.47 -4.39
N VAL A 25 -18.12 -5.10 -5.28
CA VAL A 25 -17.80 -4.52 -6.58
C VAL A 25 -19.10 -4.27 -7.33
N ALA A 26 -20.02 -5.24 -7.33
CA ALA A 26 -21.33 -5.08 -7.93
C ALA A 26 -22.18 -4.00 -7.23
N ARG A 27 -22.09 -3.85 -5.90
CA ARG A 27 -22.81 -2.81 -5.16
C ARG A 27 -22.22 -1.42 -5.36
N ALA A 28 -20.91 -1.28 -5.35
CA ALA A 28 -20.22 0.00 -5.58
C ALA A 28 -20.46 0.54 -7.00
N THR A 29 -20.62 -0.34 -7.98
CA THR A 29 -20.88 0.01 -9.38
C THR A 29 -22.37 -0.05 -9.77
N GLY A 30 -23.29 -0.27 -8.83
CA GLY A 30 -24.70 -0.45 -9.15
C GLY A 30 -25.01 -1.73 -9.94
N GLY A 31 -24.12 -2.73 -9.90
CA GLY A 31 -24.24 -4.00 -10.62
C GLY A 31 -23.59 -3.99 -12.02
N GLU A 32 -22.86 -2.93 -12.37
CA GLU A 32 -22.19 -2.80 -13.66
C GLU A 32 -20.88 -3.58 -13.75
N LEU A 33 -20.20 -3.85 -12.61
CA LEU A 33 -18.94 -4.61 -12.53
C LEU A 33 -19.11 -5.83 -11.62
N THR A 34 -18.70 -7.02 -12.12
CA THR A 34 -18.66 -8.27 -11.34
C THR A 34 -17.27 -8.55 -10.76
N ALA A 35 -17.15 -9.54 -9.87
CA ALA A 35 -15.84 -10.01 -9.39
C ALA A 35 -14.98 -10.62 -10.52
N GLU A 36 -15.61 -11.23 -11.53
CA GLU A 36 -14.96 -11.75 -12.73
C GLU A 36 -14.40 -10.60 -13.58
N ASP A 37 -15.22 -9.56 -13.87
CA ASP A 37 -14.76 -8.37 -14.59
C ASP A 37 -13.59 -7.68 -13.86
N ALA A 38 -13.66 -7.55 -12.53
CA ALA A 38 -12.58 -7.00 -11.73
C ALA A 38 -11.29 -7.85 -11.83
N THR A 39 -11.44 -9.17 -11.86
CA THR A 39 -10.30 -10.09 -12.06
C THR A 39 -9.70 -9.96 -13.45
N ASP A 40 -10.51 -9.79 -14.48
CA ASP A 40 -10.05 -9.58 -15.85
C ASP A 40 -9.30 -8.25 -16.00
N ILE A 41 -9.75 -7.19 -15.33
CA ILE A 41 -9.01 -5.92 -15.26
C ILE A 41 -7.63 -6.12 -14.62
N ILE A 42 -7.55 -6.86 -13.52
CA ILE A 42 -6.28 -7.21 -12.85
C ILE A 42 -5.38 -8.04 -13.78
N ALA A 43 -5.95 -8.99 -14.53
CA ALA A 43 -5.20 -9.81 -15.48
C ALA A 43 -4.62 -8.96 -16.62
N GLY A 44 -5.43 -8.08 -17.23
CA GLY A 44 -4.99 -7.16 -18.28
C GLY A 44 -3.89 -6.20 -17.81
N ALA A 45 -4.04 -5.67 -16.59
CA ALA A 45 -3.01 -4.84 -15.95
C ALA A 45 -1.71 -5.63 -15.74
N GLY A 46 -1.83 -6.88 -15.32
CA GLY A 46 -0.70 -7.78 -15.12
C GLY A 46 0.07 -8.06 -16.40
N GLU A 47 -0.62 -8.32 -17.51
CA GLU A 47 -0.01 -8.52 -18.83
C GLU A 47 0.73 -7.26 -19.30
N PHE A 48 0.12 -6.09 -19.15
CA PHE A 48 0.76 -4.82 -19.45
C PHE A 48 2.01 -4.62 -18.59
N ALA A 49 1.89 -4.80 -17.29
CA ALA A 49 3.00 -4.63 -16.34
C ALA A 49 4.17 -5.58 -16.64
N ALA A 50 3.90 -6.84 -16.93
CA ALA A 50 4.92 -7.84 -17.25
C ALA A 50 5.66 -7.52 -18.56
N SER A 51 4.95 -7.01 -19.58
CA SER A 51 5.51 -6.74 -20.90
C SER A 51 6.16 -5.36 -21.03
N VAL A 52 5.68 -4.33 -20.31
CA VAL A 52 6.10 -2.93 -20.50
C VAL A 52 6.91 -2.41 -19.32
N LEU A 53 6.46 -2.62 -18.07
CA LEU A 53 7.07 -2.00 -16.90
C LEU A 53 8.19 -2.84 -16.26
N ALA A 54 7.96 -4.14 -16.08
CA ALA A 54 8.93 -5.03 -15.43
C ALA A 54 10.29 -5.10 -16.13
N PRO A 55 10.40 -5.08 -17.48
CA PRO A 55 11.68 -5.04 -18.17
C PRO A 55 12.53 -3.80 -17.85
N LEU A 56 11.91 -2.71 -17.43
CA LEU A 56 12.58 -1.45 -17.10
C LEU A 56 13.01 -1.33 -15.63
N GLN A 57 12.65 -2.28 -14.76
CA GLN A 57 12.92 -2.19 -13.33
C GLN A 57 14.41 -2.17 -13.02
N GLU A 58 15.17 -3.16 -13.50
CA GLU A 58 16.61 -3.26 -13.26
C GLU A 58 17.41 -2.20 -14.02
N SER A 59 17.08 -1.97 -15.29
CA SER A 59 17.76 -0.96 -16.10
C SER A 59 17.53 0.45 -15.57
N GLY A 60 16.30 0.75 -15.13
CA GLY A 60 15.93 2.03 -14.52
C GLY A 60 16.64 2.29 -13.19
N ASP A 61 16.81 1.27 -12.35
CA ASP A 61 17.57 1.39 -11.10
C ASP A 61 19.07 1.64 -11.37
N ARG A 62 19.64 0.93 -12.34
CA ARG A 62 21.06 1.05 -12.71
C ARG A 62 21.38 2.41 -13.34
N GLU A 63 20.52 2.90 -14.21
CA GLU A 63 20.72 4.19 -14.88
C GLU A 63 20.40 5.38 -13.97
N GLY A 64 19.29 5.32 -13.27
CA GLY A 64 18.76 6.37 -12.41
C GLY A 64 18.30 7.63 -13.17
N ALA A 65 17.49 8.45 -12.50
CA ALA A 65 17.15 9.79 -13.00
C ALA A 65 18.31 10.75 -12.81
N ARG A 66 18.52 11.68 -13.76
CA ARG A 66 19.66 12.61 -13.78
C ARG A 66 19.22 14.05 -14.06
N LEU A 67 19.87 15.01 -13.41
CA LEU A 67 19.72 16.43 -13.71
C LEU A 67 20.80 16.83 -14.73
N VAL A 68 20.39 17.26 -15.92
CA VAL A 68 21.26 17.62 -17.04
C VAL A 68 20.84 18.98 -17.57
N ASP A 69 21.72 19.96 -17.49
CA ASP A 69 21.50 21.35 -17.98
C ASP A 69 20.22 22.01 -17.43
N GLY A 70 19.82 21.64 -16.18
CA GLY A 70 18.65 22.17 -15.48
C GLY A 70 17.35 21.44 -15.77
N ASP A 71 17.36 20.40 -16.60
CA ASP A 71 16.23 19.52 -16.86
C ASP A 71 16.48 18.11 -16.30
N VAL A 72 15.43 17.46 -15.78
CA VAL A 72 15.50 16.08 -15.32
C VAL A 72 15.31 15.14 -16.50
N ARG A 73 16.23 14.17 -16.63
CA ARG A 73 16.18 13.10 -17.61
C ARG A 73 15.93 11.77 -16.89
N LEU A 74 14.91 11.06 -17.33
CA LEU A 74 14.58 9.76 -16.82
C LEU A 74 15.41 8.64 -17.48
N PRO A 75 15.45 7.43 -16.90
CA PRO A 75 16.07 6.28 -17.53
C PRO A 75 15.46 5.96 -18.88
N ALA A 76 16.27 5.36 -19.76
CA ALA A 76 15.83 4.94 -21.08
C ALA A 76 14.61 4.01 -21.00
N GLY A 77 13.62 4.23 -21.88
CA GLY A 77 12.37 3.45 -21.95
C GLY A 77 11.23 3.98 -21.05
N PHE A 78 11.50 4.84 -20.06
CA PHE A 78 10.43 5.36 -19.18
C PHE A 78 9.42 6.24 -19.92
N ALA A 79 9.88 7.07 -20.86
CA ALA A 79 8.98 7.92 -21.66
C ALA A 79 8.08 7.09 -22.59
N GLU A 80 8.63 6.03 -23.20
CA GLU A 80 7.88 5.09 -24.02
C GLU A 80 6.86 4.32 -23.18
N ALA A 81 7.26 3.84 -21.99
CA ALA A 81 6.39 3.15 -21.07
C ALA A 81 5.25 4.05 -20.59
N TYR A 82 5.53 5.34 -20.30
CA TYR A 82 4.49 6.29 -19.89
C TYR A 82 3.48 6.53 -21.01
N ARG A 83 3.94 6.72 -22.26
CA ARG A 83 3.03 6.84 -23.42
C ARG A 83 2.17 5.59 -23.59
N ALA A 84 2.76 4.40 -23.53
CA ALA A 84 2.02 3.14 -23.60
C ALA A 84 0.99 2.98 -22.47
N PHE A 85 1.32 3.45 -21.25
CA PHE A 85 0.43 3.45 -20.09
C PHE A 85 -0.79 4.37 -20.31
N VAL A 86 -0.57 5.54 -20.87
CA VAL A 86 -1.63 6.49 -21.26
C VAL A 86 -2.48 5.93 -22.39
N GLU A 87 -1.86 5.43 -23.47
CA GLU A 87 -2.56 4.88 -24.64
C GLU A 87 -3.40 3.65 -24.30
N ALA A 88 -2.97 2.85 -23.32
CA ALA A 88 -3.73 1.70 -22.82
C ALA A 88 -4.91 2.09 -21.91
N GLY A 89 -5.05 3.37 -21.54
CA GLY A 89 -6.16 3.86 -20.71
C GLY A 89 -5.98 3.66 -19.21
N TRP A 90 -4.82 3.16 -18.73
CA TRP A 90 -4.61 2.92 -17.30
C TRP A 90 -4.66 4.17 -16.44
N VAL A 91 -4.46 5.33 -17.05
CA VAL A 91 -4.55 6.63 -16.37
C VAL A 91 -5.99 6.97 -15.93
N THR A 92 -7.02 6.57 -16.72
CA THR A 92 -8.42 6.84 -16.39
C THR A 92 -8.99 5.89 -15.35
N ALA A 93 -8.39 4.70 -15.22
CA ALA A 93 -8.83 3.64 -14.31
C ALA A 93 -8.87 4.08 -12.83
N GLU A 94 -7.98 4.99 -12.43
CA GLU A 94 -7.89 5.47 -11.04
C GLU A 94 -8.63 6.79 -10.79
N ALA A 95 -9.15 7.43 -11.82
CA ALA A 95 -9.85 8.70 -11.70
C ALA A 95 -11.36 8.51 -11.44
N PRO A 96 -12.01 9.40 -10.65
CA PRO A 96 -13.45 9.33 -10.43
C PRO A 96 -14.23 9.72 -11.68
N VAL A 97 -15.47 9.21 -11.81
CA VAL A 97 -16.38 9.54 -12.93
C VAL A 97 -16.64 11.05 -13.01
N SER A 98 -16.75 11.75 -11.88
CA SER A 98 -16.92 13.21 -11.81
C SER A 98 -15.79 13.97 -12.50
N ALA A 99 -14.59 13.40 -12.54
CA ALA A 99 -13.42 13.96 -13.20
C ALA A 99 -13.23 13.45 -14.65
N GLY A 100 -14.08 12.54 -15.13
CA GLY A 100 -13.97 11.92 -16.45
C GLY A 100 -13.15 10.63 -16.48
N GLY A 101 -12.95 9.98 -15.34
CA GLY A 101 -12.33 8.66 -15.23
C GLY A 101 -13.35 7.51 -15.30
N ASP A 102 -12.85 6.29 -15.17
CA ASP A 102 -13.65 5.07 -15.28
C ASP A 102 -14.42 4.74 -13.99
N GLY A 103 -14.04 5.37 -12.85
CA GLY A 103 -14.74 5.20 -11.58
C GLY A 103 -14.65 3.78 -11.02
N LEU A 104 -13.53 3.09 -11.25
CA LEU A 104 -13.33 1.77 -10.67
C LEU A 104 -13.38 1.81 -9.14
N PRO A 105 -13.94 0.78 -8.48
CA PRO A 105 -13.92 0.66 -7.04
C PRO A 105 -12.50 0.76 -6.47
N GLY A 106 -12.37 1.32 -5.28
CA GLY A 106 -11.09 1.43 -4.57
C GLY A 106 -10.39 0.08 -4.38
N SER A 107 -11.16 -0.98 -4.13
CA SER A 107 -10.66 -2.36 -4.03
C SER A 107 -10.00 -2.86 -5.32
N VAL A 108 -10.51 -2.49 -6.50
CA VAL A 108 -9.90 -2.82 -7.80
C VAL A 108 -8.68 -1.94 -8.06
N ARG A 109 -8.80 -0.62 -7.87
CA ARG A 109 -7.68 0.34 -8.00
C ARG A 109 -6.49 -0.03 -7.13
N ALA A 110 -6.76 -0.53 -5.94
CA ALA A 110 -5.75 -1.03 -5.01
C ALA A 110 -4.94 -2.20 -5.61
N GLY A 111 -5.60 -3.14 -6.27
CA GLY A 111 -4.94 -4.24 -6.99
C GLY A 111 -4.08 -3.75 -8.15
N LEU A 112 -4.56 -2.76 -8.92
CA LEU A 112 -3.76 -2.09 -9.95
C LEU A 112 -2.49 -1.49 -9.34
N GLY A 113 -2.62 -0.77 -8.21
CA GLY A 113 -1.49 -0.18 -7.50
C GLY A 113 -0.44 -1.23 -7.06
N GLU A 114 -0.85 -2.42 -6.61
CA GLU A 114 0.08 -3.52 -6.31
C GLU A 114 0.85 -3.94 -7.56
N ILE A 115 0.15 -4.18 -8.68
CA ILE A 115 0.73 -4.64 -9.95
C ILE A 115 1.77 -3.64 -10.47
N TRP A 116 1.44 -2.34 -10.47
CA TRP A 116 2.37 -1.30 -10.92
C TRP A 116 3.65 -1.27 -10.07
N ASN A 117 3.50 -1.35 -8.75
CA ASN A 117 4.63 -1.32 -7.83
C ASN A 117 5.47 -2.61 -7.85
N ALA A 118 4.86 -3.77 -8.02
CA ALA A 118 5.55 -5.04 -8.17
C ALA A 118 6.40 -5.08 -9.44
N SER A 119 5.91 -4.49 -10.52
CA SER A 119 6.60 -4.47 -11.81
C SER A 119 7.67 -3.39 -11.89
N ASN A 120 7.40 -2.15 -11.43
CA ASN A 120 8.36 -1.06 -11.41
C ASN A 120 7.95 0.04 -10.41
N ALA A 121 8.39 -0.09 -9.16
CA ALA A 121 8.03 0.85 -8.10
C ALA A 121 8.49 2.30 -8.39
N ALA A 122 9.62 2.49 -9.05
CA ALA A 122 10.11 3.83 -9.42
C ALA A 122 9.20 4.53 -10.43
N PHE A 123 8.65 3.78 -11.39
CA PHE A 123 7.68 4.29 -12.37
C PHE A 123 6.31 4.52 -11.74
N ALA A 124 5.82 3.57 -10.95
CA ALA A 124 4.49 3.60 -10.33
C ALA A 124 4.24 4.85 -9.48
N LEU A 125 5.28 5.40 -8.85
CA LEU A 125 5.18 6.61 -8.04
C LEU A 125 4.73 7.85 -8.82
N CYS A 126 4.97 7.93 -10.14
CA CYS A 126 4.47 9.01 -10.98
C CYS A 126 2.94 9.05 -10.96
N TRP A 127 2.34 7.90 -11.24
CA TRP A 127 0.89 7.81 -11.36
C TRP A 127 0.20 7.84 -9.99
N LEU A 128 0.77 7.21 -8.98
CA LEU A 128 0.25 7.26 -7.62
C LEU A 128 0.01 8.71 -7.12
N LEU A 129 0.97 9.61 -7.38
CA LEU A 129 0.85 11.00 -6.97
C LEU A 129 -0.13 11.77 -7.85
N THR A 130 -0.14 11.49 -9.15
CA THR A 130 -1.08 12.11 -10.09
C THR A 130 -2.52 11.74 -9.76
N ALA A 131 -2.81 10.45 -9.53
CA ALA A 131 -4.13 9.98 -9.11
C ALA A 131 -4.59 10.62 -7.80
N GLY A 132 -3.70 10.68 -6.79
CA GLY A 132 -3.99 11.36 -5.53
C GLY A 132 -4.31 12.85 -5.71
N GLN A 133 -3.61 13.54 -6.61
CA GLN A 133 -3.89 14.95 -6.93
C GLN A 133 -5.22 15.13 -7.66
N ILE A 134 -5.59 14.21 -8.57
CA ILE A 134 -6.89 14.21 -9.24
C ILE A 134 -8.02 14.19 -8.19
N HIS A 135 -7.96 13.27 -7.23
CA HIS A 135 -8.94 13.20 -6.14
C HIS A 135 -8.96 14.48 -5.29
N ALA A 136 -7.80 15.06 -4.96
CA ALA A 136 -7.74 16.28 -4.17
C ALA A 136 -8.34 17.49 -4.91
N LEU A 137 -8.06 17.65 -6.20
CA LEU A 137 -8.62 18.72 -7.02
C LEU A 137 -10.12 18.54 -7.29
N ASP A 138 -10.56 17.31 -7.53
CA ASP A 138 -11.99 17.01 -7.69
C ASP A 138 -12.78 17.37 -6.43
N ALA A 139 -12.24 17.11 -5.24
CA ALA A 139 -12.89 17.39 -3.97
C ALA A 139 -12.87 18.87 -3.55
N ALA A 140 -11.81 19.62 -3.89
CA ALA A 140 -11.55 20.91 -3.25
C ALA A 140 -11.31 22.10 -4.20
N ALA A 141 -11.05 21.87 -5.50
CA ALA A 141 -10.75 22.94 -6.44
C ALA A 141 -12.01 23.68 -6.91
N SER A 142 -11.84 24.97 -7.23
CA SER A 142 -12.88 25.75 -7.92
C SER A 142 -13.14 25.21 -9.34
N ASP A 143 -14.31 25.48 -9.89
CA ASP A 143 -14.67 25.05 -11.26
C ASP A 143 -13.62 25.49 -12.29
N ALA A 144 -13.10 26.72 -12.19
CA ALA A 144 -12.07 27.23 -13.08
C ALA A 144 -10.76 26.43 -13.01
N LEU A 145 -10.35 25.99 -11.81
CA LEU A 145 -9.17 25.15 -11.66
C LEU A 145 -9.41 23.71 -12.15
N ARG A 146 -10.61 23.18 -11.93
CA ARG A 146 -11.02 21.87 -12.46
C ARG A 146 -11.01 21.87 -13.98
N GLU A 147 -11.61 22.87 -14.61
CA GLU A 147 -11.61 23.02 -16.07
C GLU A 147 -10.20 23.14 -16.65
N THR A 148 -9.30 23.86 -15.96
CA THR A 148 -7.94 24.12 -16.47
C THR A 148 -7.04 22.89 -16.32
N TYR A 149 -7.11 22.18 -15.19
CA TYR A 149 -6.08 21.18 -14.84
C TYR A 149 -6.59 19.74 -14.82
N LEU A 150 -7.85 19.51 -14.41
CA LEU A 150 -8.30 18.17 -14.06
C LEU A 150 -8.38 17.24 -15.27
N SER A 151 -8.94 17.71 -16.40
CA SER A 151 -9.03 16.92 -17.63
C SER A 151 -7.67 16.50 -18.18
N LYS A 152 -6.67 17.36 -18.05
CA LYS A 152 -5.30 17.10 -18.52
C LYS A 152 -4.54 16.12 -17.60
N LEU A 153 -4.84 16.13 -16.31
CA LEU A 153 -4.31 15.14 -15.36
C LEU A 153 -4.96 13.78 -15.60
N VAL A 154 -6.28 13.73 -15.78
CA VAL A 154 -7.02 12.47 -16.03
C VAL A 154 -6.63 11.83 -17.36
N SER A 155 -6.38 12.64 -18.42
CA SER A 155 -5.91 12.10 -19.70
C SER A 155 -4.44 11.65 -19.71
N GLY A 156 -3.67 11.96 -18.64
CA GLY A 156 -2.23 11.69 -18.58
C GLY A 156 -1.37 12.61 -19.45
N GLU A 157 -1.94 13.63 -20.11
CA GLU A 157 -1.15 14.65 -20.81
C GLU A 157 -0.26 15.41 -19.84
N TRP A 158 -0.73 15.63 -18.60
CA TRP A 158 0.01 16.24 -17.51
C TRP A 158 0.07 15.32 -16.30
N THR A 159 1.09 15.51 -15.47
CA THR A 159 1.25 14.77 -14.21
C THR A 159 1.10 15.67 -13.01
N GLY A 160 0.86 15.06 -11.86
CA GLY A 160 0.68 15.75 -10.59
C GLY A 160 1.74 15.39 -9.56
N THR A 161 2.06 16.34 -8.67
CA THR A 161 3.00 16.14 -7.58
C THR A 161 2.52 16.74 -6.27
N MET A 162 3.02 16.21 -5.15
CA MET A 162 2.71 16.67 -3.79
C MET A 162 3.94 17.37 -3.18
N ASN A 163 3.81 18.67 -2.88
CA ASN A 163 4.91 19.53 -2.42
C ASN A 163 4.66 20.05 -1.01
N LEU A 164 5.04 19.26 0.01
CA LEU A 164 4.87 19.57 1.42
C LEU A 164 6.18 19.92 2.09
N THR A 165 7.09 18.96 2.06
CA THR A 165 8.30 18.90 2.90
C THR A 165 9.29 20.03 2.57
N GLU A 166 9.83 20.64 3.62
CA GLU A 166 10.92 21.61 3.57
C GLU A 166 12.10 21.12 4.42
N PRO A 167 13.31 21.70 4.28
CA PRO A 167 14.47 21.27 5.06
C PRO A 167 14.23 21.19 6.57
N ASP A 168 13.44 22.13 7.13
CA ASP A 168 13.11 22.20 8.56
C ASP A 168 11.69 21.71 8.90
N ALA A 169 10.92 21.23 7.93
CA ALA A 169 9.51 20.87 8.07
C ALA A 169 9.18 19.55 7.35
N GLY A 170 9.52 18.42 7.95
CA GLY A 170 9.14 17.08 7.48
C GLY A 170 7.90 16.57 8.23
N THR A 171 8.10 16.01 9.41
CA THR A 171 7.02 15.49 10.27
C THR A 171 6.14 16.63 10.82
N ASP A 172 6.75 17.73 11.26
CA ASP A 172 6.03 18.93 11.69
C ASP A 172 5.77 19.88 10.52
N LEU A 173 4.66 19.69 9.83
CA LEU A 173 4.21 20.58 8.76
C LEU A 173 3.88 22.00 9.27
N GLY A 174 3.66 22.17 10.57
CA GLY A 174 3.46 23.48 11.18
C GLY A 174 4.68 24.41 11.06
N ALA A 175 5.86 23.84 10.80
CA ALA A 175 7.10 24.57 10.60
C ALA A 175 7.34 25.05 9.14
N ILE A 176 6.45 24.74 8.18
CA ILE A 176 6.54 25.19 6.78
C ILE A 176 6.66 26.70 6.72
N ARG A 177 7.63 27.18 5.92
CA ARG A 177 7.96 28.60 5.72
C ARG A 177 7.68 29.13 4.32
N THR A 178 7.45 28.28 3.32
CA THR A 178 7.06 28.71 1.96
C THR A 178 5.87 29.66 2.05
N MET A 179 6.01 30.83 1.37
CA MET A 179 5.01 31.90 1.37
C MET A 179 4.32 31.99 0.01
N ALA A 180 3.02 32.21 0.04
CA ALA A 180 2.18 32.53 -1.10
C ALA A 180 1.57 33.92 -0.90
N THR A 181 2.10 34.93 -1.58
CA THR A 181 1.65 36.31 -1.48
C THR A 181 0.61 36.61 -2.56
N PRO A 182 -0.59 37.12 -2.22
CA PRO A 182 -1.63 37.40 -3.20
C PRO A 182 -1.20 38.52 -4.17
N ARG A 183 -1.63 38.40 -5.43
CA ARG A 183 -1.46 39.41 -6.50
C ARG A 183 -2.81 40.01 -6.88
N GLU A 184 -2.78 41.16 -7.58
CA GLU A 184 -3.97 41.91 -8.02
C GLU A 184 -4.86 41.11 -9.01
N ASP A 185 -4.28 40.19 -9.75
CA ASP A 185 -4.95 39.35 -10.73
C ASP A 185 -5.63 38.09 -10.12
N GLY A 186 -5.60 37.92 -8.78
CA GLY A 186 -6.14 36.79 -8.06
C GLY A 186 -5.21 35.58 -7.97
N SER A 187 -4.04 35.64 -8.64
CA SER A 187 -2.99 34.63 -8.46
C SER A 187 -2.16 34.91 -7.19
N TYR A 188 -1.24 34.00 -6.89
CA TYR A 188 -0.30 34.12 -5.78
C TYR A 188 1.14 34.01 -6.28
N ALA A 189 2.05 34.78 -5.66
CA ALA A 189 3.49 34.60 -5.80
C ALA A 189 3.98 33.61 -4.75
N ILE A 190 4.37 32.42 -5.16
CA ILE A 190 4.90 31.39 -4.26
C ILE A 190 6.42 31.53 -4.20
N ARG A 191 6.97 31.61 -2.96
CA ARG A 191 8.40 31.69 -2.72
C ARG A 191 8.81 30.75 -1.60
N GLY A 192 9.81 29.89 -1.86
CA GLY A 192 10.34 28.93 -0.90
C GLY A 192 11.02 27.76 -1.57
N GLN A 193 11.44 26.78 -0.77
CA GLN A 193 12.08 25.56 -1.25
C GLN A 193 11.33 24.34 -0.72
N LYS A 194 11.10 23.37 -1.59
CA LYS A 194 10.52 22.06 -1.25
C LYS A 194 11.54 20.97 -1.54
N ILE A 195 11.64 19.99 -0.63
CA ILE A 195 12.59 18.87 -0.76
C ILE A 195 11.84 17.52 -0.76
N PHE A 196 12.51 16.49 -1.25
CA PHE A 196 11.96 15.15 -1.38
C PHE A 196 10.72 15.08 -2.26
N ILE A 197 10.65 15.91 -3.30
CA ILE A 197 9.50 15.94 -4.19
C ILE A 197 9.64 14.83 -5.23
N THR A 198 8.88 13.76 -5.02
CA THR A 198 8.80 12.61 -5.91
C THR A 198 8.22 13.04 -7.25
N TRP A 199 8.90 12.69 -8.35
CA TRP A 199 8.55 13.09 -9.72
C TRP A 199 8.34 14.60 -9.87
N GLY A 200 9.09 15.39 -9.09
CA GLY A 200 8.97 16.85 -9.06
C GLY A 200 9.32 17.51 -10.38
N ASP A 201 10.19 16.91 -11.19
CA ASP A 201 10.49 17.30 -12.56
C ASP A 201 10.84 16.06 -13.39
N HIS A 202 10.51 16.08 -14.69
CA HIS A 202 10.72 14.97 -15.62
C HIS A 202 10.39 15.37 -17.05
N ASP A 203 10.64 14.46 -18.01
CA ASP A 203 10.49 14.68 -19.45
C ASP A 203 9.46 13.75 -20.13
N VAL A 204 8.53 13.10 -19.36
CA VAL A 204 7.54 12.17 -19.93
C VAL A 204 6.19 12.82 -20.24
N ALA A 205 5.85 13.95 -19.63
CA ALA A 205 4.59 14.68 -19.84
C ALA A 205 4.85 16.13 -20.23
N GLU A 206 3.89 16.75 -20.91
CA GLU A 206 4.02 18.13 -21.41
C GLU A 206 4.11 19.16 -20.27
N ASN A 207 3.40 18.90 -19.17
CA ASN A 207 3.39 19.77 -18.00
C ASN A 207 3.36 18.95 -16.70
N ILE A 208 3.75 19.60 -15.61
CA ILE A 208 3.68 19.07 -14.25
C ILE A 208 2.89 20.08 -13.41
N VAL A 209 1.89 19.59 -12.70
CA VAL A 209 1.04 20.40 -11.83
C VAL A 209 1.43 20.13 -10.38
N HIS A 210 2.10 21.09 -9.74
CA HIS A 210 2.51 20.96 -8.34
C HIS A 210 1.39 21.35 -7.40
N LEU A 211 1.04 20.49 -6.47
CA LEU A 211 0.13 20.80 -5.37
C LEU A 211 0.95 21.19 -4.14
N VAL A 212 0.96 22.49 -3.81
CA VAL A 212 1.93 23.10 -2.89
C VAL A 212 1.26 23.58 -1.60
N LEU A 213 1.76 23.14 -0.43
CA LEU A 213 1.42 23.77 0.85
C LEU A 213 2.30 25.00 1.10
N ALA A 214 1.65 26.13 1.38
CA ALA A 214 2.33 27.39 1.69
C ALA A 214 1.50 28.23 2.70
N ARG A 215 2.13 29.23 3.30
CA ARG A 215 1.48 30.22 4.15
C ARG A 215 1.09 31.45 3.35
N THR A 216 0.04 32.12 3.77
CA THR A 216 -0.29 33.47 3.29
C THR A 216 0.17 34.51 4.32
N PRO A 217 0.39 35.80 3.90
CA PRO A 217 0.72 36.87 4.82
C PRO A 217 -0.33 37.02 5.93
N GLY A 218 0.11 37.06 7.20
CA GLY A 218 -0.77 37.17 8.36
C GLY A 218 -1.46 35.87 8.79
N ALA A 219 -1.17 34.74 8.15
CA ALA A 219 -1.70 33.44 8.55
C ALA A 219 -1.24 33.06 9.98
N PRO A 220 -2.08 32.38 10.78
CA PRO A 220 -1.68 31.93 12.11
C PRO A 220 -0.49 30.94 12.03
N GLU A 221 0.27 30.87 13.13
CA GLU A 221 1.33 29.88 13.28
C GLU A 221 0.79 28.44 13.31
N GLY A 222 1.67 27.49 13.02
CA GLY A 222 1.33 26.06 13.03
C GLY A 222 0.54 25.62 11.80
N ALA A 223 -0.01 24.44 11.86
CA ALA A 223 -0.66 23.77 10.75
C ALA A 223 -1.93 24.47 10.23
N LYS A 224 -2.64 25.21 11.10
CA LYS A 224 -3.86 25.97 10.75
C LYS A 224 -3.59 27.17 9.82
N GLY A 225 -2.34 27.60 9.68
CA GLY A 225 -1.96 28.68 8.77
C GLY A 225 -1.59 28.23 7.37
N LEU A 226 -1.70 26.94 7.07
CA LEU A 226 -1.34 26.38 5.78
C LEU A 226 -2.50 26.43 4.80
N SER A 227 -2.21 26.90 3.58
CA SER A 227 -3.13 26.92 2.44
C SER A 227 -2.57 26.06 1.33
N LEU A 228 -3.44 25.59 0.43
CA LEU A 228 -3.09 24.71 -0.68
C LEU A 228 -3.13 25.47 -1.99
N PHE A 229 -2.13 25.26 -2.84
CA PHE A 229 -2.01 25.95 -4.13
C PHE A 229 -1.69 24.97 -5.24
N VAL A 230 -2.27 25.20 -6.42
CA VAL A 230 -1.78 24.64 -7.69
C VAL A 230 -0.74 25.59 -8.25
N ALA A 231 0.44 25.08 -8.60
CA ALA A 231 1.50 25.78 -9.29
C ALA A 231 2.00 24.93 -10.46
N PRO A 232 1.60 25.22 -11.72
CA PRO A 232 2.06 24.45 -12.87
C PRO A 232 3.53 24.77 -13.19
N ARG A 233 4.29 23.77 -13.69
CA ARG A 233 5.66 23.97 -14.20
C ARG A 233 5.70 24.93 -15.41
N VAL A 234 4.70 24.80 -16.28
CA VAL A 234 4.47 25.69 -17.42
C VAL A 234 3.09 26.33 -17.24
N LEU A 235 3.03 27.64 -17.30
CA LEU A 235 1.79 28.41 -17.17
C LEU A 235 0.80 28.03 -18.28
N VAL A 236 -0.49 28.08 -17.97
CA VAL A 236 -1.57 27.77 -18.90
C VAL A 236 -2.23 29.08 -19.33
N ASN A 237 -2.33 29.31 -20.63
CA ASN A 237 -3.01 30.47 -21.22
C ASN A 237 -4.54 30.29 -21.08
N ALA A 238 -5.29 31.38 -21.27
CA ALA A 238 -6.74 31.38 -21.19
C ALA A 238 -7.44 30.47 -22.22
N ASP A 239 -6.75 30.12 -23.31
CA ASP A 239 -7.23 29.18 -24.33
C ASP A 239 -6.83 27.72 -24.05
N GLY A 240 -6.20 27.43 -22.89
CA GLY A 240 -5.72 26.10 -22.50
C GLY A 240 -4.38 25.70 -23.07
N SER A 241 -3.76 26.53 -23.94
CA SER A 241 -2.41 26.25 -24.48
C SER A 241 -1.32 26.49 -23.44
N LEU A 242 -0.16 25.83 -23.60
CA LEU A 242 1.01 26.05 -22.75
C LEU A 242 1.65 27.42 -23.05
N GLY A 243 1.92 28.18 -21.98
CA GLY A 243 2.53 29.50 -22.01
C GLY A 243 4.01 29.49 -21.65
N ALA A 244 4.43 30.47 -20.85
CA ALA A 244 5.80 30.58 -20.38
C ALA A 244 6.11 29.58 -19.27
N ARG A 245 7.38 29.16 -19.13
CA ARG A 245 7.84 28.39 -17.97
C ARG A 245 7.62 29.20 -16.69
N ASN A 246 7.02 28.57 -15.68
CA ASN A 246 6.83 29.21 -14.39
C ASN A 246 8.17 29.29 -13.62
N ALA A 247 8.25 30.16 -12.63
CA ALA A 247 9.44 30.34 -11.81
C ALA A 247 9.58 29.19 -10.74
N VAL A 248 9.53 27.96 -11.23
CA VAL A 248 9.80 26.72 -10.48
C VAL A 248 11.00 26.04 -11.12
N THR A 249 12.04 25.79 -10.34
CA THR A 249 13.27 25.18 -10.84
C THR A 249 13.69 23.99 -9.98
N THR A 250 14.18 22.94 -10.64
CA THR A 250 14.82 21.81 -9.97
C THR A 250 16.27 22.16 -9.69
N VAL A 251 16.61 22.35 -8.41
CA VAL A 251 17.97 22.74 -8.01
C VAL A 251 18.87 21.53 -7.74
N ALA A 252 18.29 20.39 -7.40
CA ALA A 252 19.01 19.12 -7.20
C ALA A 252 18.08 17.93 -7.30
N LEU A 253 18.66 16.75 -7.54
CA LEU A 253 18.06 15.45 -7.29
C LEU A 253 18.73 14.80 -6.08
N GLU A 254 17.94 14.10 -5.25
CA GLU A 254 18.46 13.33 -4.12
C GLU A 254 19.17 12.06 -4.62
N HIS A 255 20.36 11.80 -4.10
CA HIS A 255 21.06 10.53 -4.28
C HIS A 255 20.59 9.55 -3.21
N LYS A 256 19.75 8.60 -3.60
CA LYS A 256 18.97 7.75 -2.69
C LYS A 256 19.53 6.33 -2.59
N LEU A 257 19.08 5.59 -1.56
CA LEU A 257 19.39 4.17 -1.36
C LEU A 257 18.77 3.28 -2.45
N GLY A 258 17.55 3.59 -2.89
CA GLY A 258 16.78 2.82 -3.87
C GLY A 258 15.85 3.71 -4.70
N ILE A 259 14.97 3.08 -5.50
CA ILE A 259 14.05 3.74 -6.45
C ILE A 259 14.77 4.79 -7.31
N HIS A 260 15.95 4.44 -7.83
CA HIS A 260 16.82 5.39 -8.52
C HIS A 260 16.19 5.94 -9.80
N GLY A 261 15.33 5.16 -10.49
CA GLY A 261 14.57 5.61 -11.66
C GLY A 261 13.52 6.68 -11.35
N SER A 262 13.10 6.83 -10.08
CA SER A 262 12.17 7.86 -9.64
C SER A 262 12.94 9.16 -9.29
N PRO A 263 12.75 10.29 -10.01
CA PRO A 263 13.40 11.53 -9.64
C PRO A 263 12.80 12.06 -8.33
N THR A 264 13.66 12.33 -7.36
CA THR A 264 13.28 12.96 -6.10
C THR A 264 13.91 14.33 -6.04
N CYS A 265 13.12 15.36 -6.26
CA CYS A 265 13.58 16.70 -6.57
C CYS A 265 13.67 17.60 -5.34
N VAL A 266 14.63 18.50 -5.36
CA VAL A 266 14.62 19.74 -4.58
C VAL A 266 14.14 20.85 -5.51
N LEU A 267 12.97 21.44 -5.20
CA LEU A 267 12.33 22.47 -6.02
C LEU A 267 12.45 23.84 -5.35
N SER A 268 12.92 24.85 -6.11
CA SER A 268 12.91 26.27 -5.72
C SER A 268 11.76 27.00 -6.40
N TYR A 269 11.00 27.75 -5.63
CA TYR A 269 9.92 28.62 -6.05
C TYR A 269 10.37 30.07 -5.89
N GLU A 270 10.50 30.80 -6.99
CA GLU A 270 11.03 32.17 -7.02
C GLU A 270 9.97 33.16 -7.54
N ASP A 271 8.97 33.46 -6.69
CA ASP A 271 7.74 34.16 -7.05
C ASP A 271 6.91 33.41 -8.11
N ALA A 272 6.95 32.09 -8.07
CA ALA A 272 6.20 31.22 -8.96
C ALA A 272 4.70 31.51 -8.88
N THR A 273 4.04 31.55 -10.02
CA THR A 273 2.59 31.77 -10.09
C THR A 273 1.87 30.53 -9.61
N GLY A 274 0.98 30.73 -8.63
CA GLY A 274 0.10 29.68 -8.11
C GLY A 274 -1.32 30.16 -7.91
N TYR A 275 -2.25 29.21 -7.76
CA TYR A 275 -3.67 29.46 -7.60
C TYR A 275 -4.18 28.71 -6.38
N LEU A 276 -4.98 29.39 -5.54
CA LEU A 276 -5.51 28.82 -4.30
C LEU A 276 -6.50 27.68 -4.58
N VAL A 277 -6.31 26.55 -3.88
CA VAL A 277 -7.24 25.42 -3.88
C VAL A 277 -8.02 25.44 -2.56
N GLY A 278 -9.34 25.50 -2.67
CA GLY A 278 -10.22 25.67 -1.49
C GLY A 278 -10.08 27.04 -0.84
N GLU A 279 -9.98 27.09 0.48
CA GLU A 279 -9.94 28.34 1.27
C GLU A 279 -8.58 28.57 1.92
N VAL A 280 -8.27 29.84 2.21
CA VAL A 280 -7.09 30.22 2.99
C VAL A 280 -7.16 29.58 4.38
N GLY A 281 -6.08 28.89 4.78
CA GLY A 281 -6.00 28.15 6.04
C GLY A 281 -6.61 26.73 5.98
N GLY A 282 -7.26 26.36 4.89
CA GLY A 282 -7.83 25.03 4.66
C GLY A 282 -6.88 24.01 4.02
N GLY A 283 -5.62 24.37 3.82
CA GLY A 283 -4.70 23.57 2.98
C GLY A 283 -4.47 22.14 3.44
N LEU A 284 -4.43 21.89 4.74
CA LEU A 284 -4.26 20.51 5.25
C LEU A 284 -5.49 19.65 5.00
N ALA A 285 -6.71 20.18 5.07
CA ALA A 285 -7.93 19.40 4.84
C ALA A 285 -7.96 18.89 3.39
N GLY A 286 -7.67 19.76 2.40
CA GLY A 286 -7.57 19.35 1.00
C GLY A 286 -6.42 18.37 0.73
N MET A 287 -5.28 18.55 1.39
CA MET A 287 -4.14 17.65 1.26
C MET A 287 -4.36 16.29 1.92
N PHE A 288 -5.18 16.19 2.98
CA PHE A 288 -5.49 14.91 3.63
C PHE A 288 -6.24 13.94 2.72
N VAL A 289 -7.02 14.42 1.77
CA VAL A 289 -7.67 13.58 0.75
C VAL A 289 -6.60 12.80 -0.02
N MET A 290 -5.61 13.50 -0.56
CA MET A 290 -4.48 12.90 -1.26
C MET A 290 -3.65 11.97 -0.35
N MET A 291 -3.35 12.42 0.88
CA MET A 291 -2.52 11.66 1.83
C MET A 291 -3.16 10.34 2.29
N ASN A 292 -4.47 10.29 2.48
CA ASN A 292 -5.15 9.04 2.88
C ASN A 292 -5.13 8.02 1.73
N SER A 293 -5.41 8.46 0.50
CA SER A 293 -5.28 7.61 -0.69
C SER A 293 -3.83 7.10 -0.84
N ALA A 294 -2.84 8.00 -0.72
CA ALA A 294 -1.43 7.62 -0.78
C ALA A 294 -1.05 6.60 0.31
N ARG A 295 -1.54 6.73 1.55
CA ARG A 295 -1.25 5.79 2.64
C ARG A 295 -1.78 4.38 2.36
N ILE A 296 -2.97 4.26 1.80
CA ILE A 296 -3.51 2.96 1.35
C ILE A 296 -2.64 2.43 0.21
N GLY A 297 -2.31 3.26 -0.77
CA GLY A 297 -1.39 2.92 -1.86
C GLY A 297 -0.02 2.43 -1.38
N MET A 298 0.49 2.97 -0.25
CA MET A 298 1.75 2.47 0.35
C MET A 298 1.63 1.03 0.86
N GLY A 299 0.46 0.60 1.35
CA GLY A 299 0.21 -0.81 1.70
C GLY A 299 0.36 -1.72 0.48
N PHE A 300 -0.21 -1.33 -0.65
CA PHE A 300 -0.11 -2.09 -1.90
C PHE A 300 1.27 -1.99 -2.54
N GLN A 301 1.95 -0.87 -2.44
CA GLN A 301 3.37 -0.77 -2.83
C GLN A 301 4.23 -1.76 -2.03
N ALA A 302 4.02 -1.85 -0.72
CA ALA A 302 4.72 -2.79 0.14
C ALA A 302 4.45 -4.24 -0.26
N THR A 303 3.18 -4.58 -0.49
CA THR A 303 2.77 -5.90 -0.95
C THR A 303 3.40 -6.24 -2.30
N GLY A 304 3.35 -5.33 -3.27
CA GLY A 304 3.89 -5.55 -4.61
C GLY A 304 5.41 -5.77 -4.62
N ILE A 305 6.18 -4.95 -3.91
CA ILE A 305 7.64 -5.11 -3.80
C ILE A 305 8.00 -6.42 -3.07
N ALA A 306 7.28 -6.76 -1.99
CA ALA A 306 7.48 -8.01 -1.25
C ALA A 306 7.13 -9.23 -2.11
N ASP A 307 6.03 -9.19 -2.87
CA ASP A 307 5.63 -10.26 -3.78
C ASP A 307 6.65 -10.45 -4.90
N ARG A 308 7.15 -9.37 -5.49
CA ARG A 308 8.19 -9.44 -6.52
C ARG A 308 9.49 -10.08 -5.99
N ALA A 309 9.91 -9.71 -4.78
CA ALA A 309 11.06 -10.30 -4.12
C ALA A 309 10.85 -11.80 -3.81
N LEU A 310 9.64 -12.16 -3.38
CA LEU A 310 9.24 -13.55 -3.15
C LEU A 310 9.29 -14.37 -4.44
N GLN A 311 8.74 -13.87 -5.56
CA GLN A 311 8.75 -14.56 -6.86
C GLN A 311 10.18 -14.86 -7.30
N GLN A 312 11.08 -13.90 -7.19
CA GLN A 312 12.49 -14.08 -7.55
C GLN A 312 13.19 -15.09 -6.61
N ALA A 313 12.97 -15.00 -5.30
CA ALA A 313 13.54 -15.92 -4.34
C ALA A 313 13.03 -17.36 -4.53
N ALA A 314 11.72 -17.52 -4.79
CA ALA A 314 11.12 -18.83 -5.04
C ALA A 314 11.65 -19.49 -6.31
N ALA A 315 11.77 -18.74 -7.42
CA ALA A 315 12.34 -19.22 -8.66
C ALA A 315 13.82 -19.64 -8.48
N TYR A 316 14.62 -18.79 -7.82
CA TYR A 316 16.01 -19.12 -7.51
C TYR A 316 16.11 -20.39 -6.66
N ALA A 317 15.28 -20.51 -5.62
CA ALA A 317 15.30 -21.66 -4.74
C ALA A 317 14.84 -22.96 -5.41
N ALA A 318 13.97 -22.89 -6.41
CA ALA A 318 13.52 -24.03 -7.21
C ALA A 318 14.62 -24.56 -8.15
N ASP A 319 15.47 -23.67 -8.67
CA ASP A 319 16.53 -24.04 -9.62
C ASP A 319 17.86 -24.38 -8.93
N ARG A 320 18.18 -23.70 -7.83
CA ARG A 320 19.47 -23.82 -7.16
C ARG A 320 19.59 -25.15 -6.43
N ILE A 321 20.57 -25.97 -6.83
CA ILE A 321 20.91 -27.21 -6.14
C ILE A 321 22.17 -26.97 -5.30
N GLN A 322 22.10 -27.23 -3.97
CA GLN A 322 23.24 -27.12 -3.07
C GLN A 322 23.08 -28.02 -1.84
N GLY A 323 24.05 -28.87 -1.61
CA GLY A 323 24.09 -29.77 -0.47
C GLY A 323 23.07 -30.92 -0.55
N ARG A 324 23.03 -31.75 0.48
CA ARG A 324 22.05 -32.82 0.65
C ARG A 324 20.89 -32.30 1.51
N VAL A 325 19.69 -32.61 1.12
CA VAL A 325 18.50 -32.27 1.90
C VAL A 325 18.32 -33.27 3.03
N LEU A 326 18.10 -32.78 4.24
CA LEU A 326 17.89 -33.62 5.40
C LEU A 326 16.62 -34.49 5.24
N GLY A 327 16.76 -35.80 5.48
CA GLY A 327 15.68 -36.76 5.37
C GLY A 327 15.34 -37.23 3.94
N ARG A 328 16.19 -36.90 2.93
CA ARG A 328 16.08 -37.39 1.55
C ARG A 328 17.39 -38.00 1.06
N ASP A 329 17.26 -38.92 0.13
CA ASP A 329 18.41 -39.45 -0.59
C ASP A 329 18.72 -38.54 -1.79
N GLY A 330 20.03 -38.21 -1.95
CA GLY A 330 20.52 -37.42 -3.06
C GLY A 330 20.55 -35.93 -2.84
N VAL A 331 20.65 -35.16 -3.95
CA VAL A 331 20.64 -33.72 -4.01
C VAL A 331 19.30 -33.24 -4.59
N ALA A 332 18.82 -32.09 -4.11
CA ALA A 332 17.58 -31.49 -4.56
C ALA A 332 17.69 -29.95 -4.57
N PRO A 333 16.74 -29.22 -5.16
CA PRO A 333 16.67 -27.77 -5.06
C PRO A 333 16.69 -27.28 -3.62
N ILE A 334 17.27 -26.11 -3.40
CA ILE A 334 17.38 -25.56 -2.03
C ILE A 334 16.00 -25.25 -1.41
N ALA A 335 14.94 -25.08 -2.21
CA ALA A 335 13.57 -24.95 -1.76
C ALA A 335 13.11 -26.12 -0.84
N GLU A 336 13.78 -27.27 -0.93
CA GLU A 336 13.47 -28.44 -0.13
C GLU A 336 14.22 -28.50 1.22
N HIS A 337 15.21 -27.62 1.42
CA HIS A 337 15.85 -27.47 2.74
C HIS A 337 14.86 -26.86 3.74
N PRO A 338 14.76 -27.42 4.95
CA PRO A 338 13.73 -27.01 5.92
C PRO A 338 13.70 -25.51 6.21
N ASP A 339 14.86 -24.84 6.34
CA ASP A 339 14.91 -23.42 6.64
C ASP A 339 14.57 -22.54 5.43
N VAL A 340 15.05 -22.90 4.22
CA VAL A 340 14.66 -22.20 2.98
C VAL A 340 13.16 -22.31 2.77
N ARG A 341 12.58 -23.51 2.98
CA ARG A 341 11.13 -23.72 2.91
C ARG A 341 10.38 -22.87 3.93
N ARG A 342 10.90 -22.75 5.16
CA ARG A 342 10.33 -21.88 6.21
C ARG A 342 10.31 -20.43 5.77
N LEU A 343 11.43 -19.91 5.22
CA LEU A 343 11.53 -18.54 4.70
C LEU A 343 10.50 -18.29 3.59
N LEU A 344 10.44 -19.19 2.59
CA LEU A 344 9.48 -19.05 1.49
C LEU A 344 8.02 -19.10 1.96
N LEU A 345 7.68 -19.96 2.92
CA LEU A 345 6.33 -20.01 3.50
C LEU A 345 6.03 -18.76 4.33
N SER A 346 7.02 -18.23 5.07
CA SER A 346 6.89 -16.97 5.80
C SER A 346 6.55 -15.84 4.85
N MET A 347 7.37 -15.64 3.81
CA MET A 347 7.15 -14.60 2.81
C MET A 347 5.78 -14.73 2.13
N ARG A 348 5.41 -15.93 1.70
CA ARG A 348 4.13 -16.18 1.02
C ARG A 348 2.92 -15.90 1.91
N SER A 349 2.98 -16.33 3.17
CA SER A 349 1.88 -16.10 4.11
C SER A 349 1.73 -14.63 4.48
N ASP A 350 2.82 -13.89 4.65
CA ASP A 350 2.76 -12.45 4.91
C ASP A 350 2.27 -11.66 3.68
N VAL A 351 2.76 -11.97 2.47
CA VAL A 351 2.31 -11.32 1.22
C VAL A 351 0.80 -11.53 1.03
N PHE A 352 0.30 -12.76 1.22
CA PHE A 352 -1.15 -13.02 1.16
C PHE A 352 -1.91 -12.21 2.21
N ALA A 353 -1.44 -12.15 3.45
CA ALA A 353 -2.08 -11.40 4.53
C ALA A 353 -2.12 -9.89 4.25
N MET A 354 -1.03 -9.31 3.75
CA MET A 354 -0.95 -7.89 3.36
C MET A 354 -1.91 -7.57 2.21
N ARG A 355 -1.93 -8.40 1.15
CA ARG A 355 -2.84 -8.26 0.01
C ARG A 355 -4.30 -8.33 0.45
N ALA A 356 -4.66 -9.34 1.22
CA ALA A 356 -6.01 -9.54 1.70
C ALA A 356 -6.47 -8.39 2.62
N LEU A 357 -5.62 -7.94 3.55
CA LEU A 357 -5.94 -6.79 4.41
C LEU A 357 -6.09 -5.51 3.58
N GLY A 358 -5.22 -5.29 2.60
CA GLY A 358 -5.28 -4.14 1.69
C GLY A 358 -6.60 -4.09 0.93
N VAL A 359 -7.00 -5.20 0.29
CA VAL A 359 -8.29 -5.33 -0.42
C VAL A 359 -9.46 -5.09 0.53
N TYR A 360 -9.44 -5.69 1.74
CA TYR A 360 -10.48 -5.49 2.74
C TYR A 360 -10.62 -4.02 3.18
N VAL A 361 -9.50 -3.32 3.38
CA VAL A 361 -9.51 -1.89 3.76
C VAL A 361 -10.05 -1.03 2.63
N ALA A 362 -9.64 -1.27 1.39
CA ALA A 362 -10.14 -0.55 0.23
C ALA A 362 -11.66 -0.77 0.05
N ASP A 363 -12.13 -2.02 0.23
CA ASP A 363 -13.54 -2.36 0.23
C ASP A 363 -14.35 -1.64 1.33
N LEU A 364 -13.79 -1.49 2.52
CA LEU A 364 -14.44 -0.71 3.57
C LEU A 364 -14.67 0.74 3.15
N PHE A 365 -13.74 1.36 2.42
CA PHE A 365 -13.93 2.72 1.89
C PHE A 365 -14.98 2.75 0.79
N ASP A 366 -14.98 1.77 -0.14
CA ASP A 366 -16.02 1.66 -1.17
C ASP A 366 -17.41 1.55 -0.54
N ARG A 367 -17.55 0.74 0.50
CA ARG A 367 -18.81 0.58 1.23
C ARG A 367 -19.19 1.81 2.05
N ALA A 368 -18.22 2.53 2.59
CA ALA A 368 -18.45 3.73 3.39
C ALA A 368 -19.10 4.87 2.58
N GLU A 369 -19.01 4.86 1.25
CA GLU A 369 -19.73 5.81 0.38
C GLU A 369 -21.26 5.67 0.53
N SER A 370 -21.75 4.45 0.71
CA SER A 370 -23.19 4.18 0.91
C SER A 370 -23.57 4.01 2.39
N ASP A 371 -22.64 3.61 3.24
CA ASP A 371 -22.80 3.45 4.69
C ASP A 371 -21.69 4.18 5.47
N PRO A 372 -21.85 5.48 5.73
CA PRO A 372 -20.85 6.28 6.45
C PRO A 372 -20.50 5.77 7.85
N ALA A 373 -21.28 4.87 8.45
CA ALA A 373 -20.96 4.26 9.73
C ALA A 373 -19.71 3.38 9.70
N LEU A 374 -19.31 2.92 8.50
CA LEU A 374 -18.09 2.12 8.29
C LEU A 374 -16.81 2.97 8.26
N LEU A 375 -16.92 4.28 8.01
CA LEU A 375 -15.76 5.16 7.84
C LEU A 375 -14.79 5.14 9.03
N PRO A 376 -15.22 5.19 10.31
CA PRO A 376 -14.31 5.11 11.44
C PRO A 376 -13.47 3.82 11.46
N LEU A 377 -14.07 2.68 11.08
CA LEU A 377 -13.37 1.40 10.98
C LEU A 377 -12.39 1.37 9.80
N ALA A 378 -12.80 1.87 8.63
CA ALA A 378 -11.92 2.01 7.47
C ALA A 378 -10.68 2.86 7.80
N GLU A 379 -10.89 4.04 8.38
CA GLU A 379 -9.81 4.92 8.83
C GLU A 379 -8.93 4.32 9.92
N PHE A 380 -9.47 3.46 10.78
CA PHE A 380 -8.70 2.75 11.80
C PHE A 380 -7.65 1.83 11.19
N PHE A 381 -7.99 1.15 10.08
CA PHE A 381 -7.07 0.24 9.41
C PHE A 381 -5.98 0.94 8.60
N VAL A 382 -6.17 2.18 8.13
CA VAL A 382 -5.17 2.88 7.29
C VAL A 382 -3.77 2.91 7.93
N PRO A 383 -3.57 3.39 9.18
CA PRO A 383 -2.26 3.37 9.81
C PRO A 383 -1.73 1.95 10.08
N ILE A 384 -2.61 0.97 10.33
CA ILE A 384 -2.23 -0.43 10.53
C ILE A 384 -1.69 -0.99 9.22
N LEU A 385 -2.44 -0.87 8.12
CA LEU A 385 -2.03 -1.34 6.80
C LEU A 385 -0.70 -0.69 6.39
N LYS A 386 -0.62 0.66 6.40
CA LYS A 386 0.59 1.37 6.00
C LYS A 386 1.78 1.02 6.89
N GLY A 387 1.61 1.06 8.20
CA GLY A 387 2.72 0.86 9.14
C GLY A 387 3.22 -0.58 9.15
N TRP A 388 2.32 -1.55 9.30
CA TRP A 388 2.67 -2.96 9.37
C TRP A 388 3.20 -3.49 8.02
N ALA A 389 2.47 -3.29 6.91
CA ALA A 389 2.87 -3.85 5.62
C ALA A 389 4.23 -3.30 5.15
N THR A 390 4.51 -2.01 5.39
CA THR A 390 5.80 -1.43 4.97
C THR A 390 6.99 -1.94 5.79
N GLU A 391 6.84 -2.17 7.10
CA GLU A 391 7.87 -2.77 7.94
C GLU A 391 8.09 -4.24 7.59
N ASP A 392 7.02 -5.01 7.40
CA ASP A 392 7.13 -6.42 7.01
C ASP A 392 7.73 -6.57 5.60
N ALA A 393 7.40 -5.70 4.64
CA ALA A 393 8.02 -5.73 3.31
C ALA A 393 9.55 -5.55 3.36
N VAL A 394 10.07 -4.70 4.24
CA VAL A 394 11.52 -4.57 4.45
C VAL A 394 12.11 -5.88 4.99
N ALA A 395 11.44 -6.53 5.94
CA ALA A 395 11.87 -7.82 6.47
C ALA A 395 11.83 -8.92 5.39
N LEU A 396 10.73 -9.00 4.62
CA LEU A 396 10.54 -9.99 3.57
C LEU A 396 11.56 -9.85 2.43
N THR A 397 11.88 -8.62 2.02
CA THR A 397 12.91 -8.39 0.99
C THR A 397 14.31 -8.74 1.49
N SER A 398 14.59 -8.59 2.80
CA SER A 398 15.81 -9.11 3.44
C SER A 398 15.85 -10.63 3.44
N ASP A 399 14.73 -11.29 3.74
CA ASP A 399 14.61 -12.76 3.69
C ASP A 399 14.79 -13.28 2.24
N ALA A 400 14.33 -12.54 1.24
CA ALA A 400 14.58 -12.86 -0.18
C ALA A 400 16.08 -12.87 -0.50
N ILE A 401 16.85 -11.88 0.00
CA ILE A 401 18.32 -11.88 -0.12
C ILE A 401 18.91 -13.12 0.57
N GLN A 402 18.41 -13.47 1.76
CA GLN A 402 18.88 -14.63 2.52
C GLN A 402 18.66 -15.94 1.76
N VAL A 403 17.52 -16.11 1.08
CA VAL A 403 17.22 -17.28 0.22
C VAL A 403 18.23 -17.42 -0.91
N HIS A 404 18.68 -16.31 -1.51
CA HIS A 404 19.70 -16.33 -2.57
C HIS A 404 21.12 -16.63 -2.03
N GLY A 405 21.35 -16.57 -0.71
CA GLY A 405 22.67 -16.72 -0.11
C GLY A 405 23.65 -15.64 -0.59
N GLY A 406 24.91 -16.01 -0.85
CA GLY A 406 25.90 -15.04 -1.32
C GLY A 406 25.54 -14.31 -2.61
N MET A 407 24.76 -14.94 -3.48
CA MET A 407 24.27 -14.32 -4.73
C MET A 407 23.27 -13.20 -4.43
N GLY A 408 22.49 -13.27 -3.35
CA GLY A 408 21.57 -12.20 -2.97
C GLY A 408 22.26 -10.90 -2.56
N PHE A 409 23.54 -10.95 -2.19
CA PHE A 409 24.35 -9.78 -1.87
C PHE A 409 25.02 -9.13 -3.08
N ILE A 410 24.87 -9.74 -4.26
CA ILE A 410 25.44 -9.26 -5.52
C ILE A 410 24.36 -8.46 -6.27
N GLU A 411 24.63 -7.18 -6.58
CA GLU A 411 23.67 -6.26 -7.21
C GLU A 411 23.09 -6.80 -8.53
N GLU A 412 23.91 -7.47 -9.35
CA GLU A 412 23.53 -8.01 -10.66
C GLU A 412 22.51 -9.14 -10.57
N THR A 413 22.23 -9.70 -9.40
CA THR A 413 21.15 -10.66 -9.21
C THR A 413 19.77 -10.03 -9.11
N GLY A 414 19.70 -8.74 -8.81
CA GLY A 414 18.47 -7.96 -8.64
C GLY A 414 17.80 -8.11 -7.26
N ALA A 415 18.16 -9.10 -6.45
CA ALA A 415 17.54 -9.30 -5.13
C ALA A 415 17.78 -8.11 -4.19
N ALA A 416 18.97 -7.51 -4.24
CA ALA A 416 19.33 -6.34 -3.44
C ALA A 416 18.48 -5.11 -3.78
N GLN A 417 18.07 -4.93 -5.03
CA GLN A 417 17.22 -3.82 -5.45
C GLN A 417 15.90 -3.79 -4.68
N HIS A 418 15.22 -4.92 -4.54
CA HIS A 418 13.92 -4.98 -3.83
C HIS A 418 14.06 -4.50 -2.38
N TYR A 419 15.14 -4.88 -1.69
CA TYR A 419 15.40 -4.43 -0.33
C TYR A 419 15.69 -2.92 -0.26
N ARG A 420 16.49 -2.39 -1.19
CA ARG A 420 16.80 -0.96 -1.28
C ARG A 420 15.54 -0.14 -1.53
N ASP A 421 14.70 -0.60 -2.45
CA ASP A 421 13.45 0.06 -2.83
C ASP A 421 12.41 -0.02 -1.69
N ALA A 422 12.33 -1.14 -0.98
CA ALA A 422 11.43 -1.31 0.15
C ALA A 422 11.74 -0.36 1.32
N ARG A 423 13.01 -0.02 1.53
CA ARG A 423 13.45 0.67 2.75
C ARG A 423 12.88 2.07 2.93
N ILE A 424 12.46 2.74 1.86
CA ILE A 424 11.85 4.07 1.96
C ILE A 424 10.42 4.03 2.53
N MET A 425 9.68 2.94 2.32
CA MET A 425 8.25 2.87 2.62
C MET A 425 7.89 3.08 4.10
N PRO A 426 8.65 2.59 5.11
CA PRO A 426 8.40 2.94 6.51
C PRO A 426 8.70 4.41 6.87
N ILE A 427 9.35 5.17 5.97
CA ILE A 427 9.84 6.52 6.24
C ILE A 427 8.91 7.59 5.67
N TYR A 428 8.60 7.54 4.35
CA TYR A 428 7.80 8.58 3.71
C TYR A 428 6.28 8.39 3.94
N GLU A 429 5.48 9.38 3.51
CA GLU A 429 4.01 9.42 3.75
C GLU A 429 3.62 9.29 5.22
N GLY A 430 4.48 9.77 6.09
CA GLY A 430 4.42 9.60 7.54
C GLY A 430 5.14 8.32 7.98
N THR A 431 6.16 8.49 8.83
CA THR A 431 6.93 7.36 9.37
C THR A 431 6.02 6.37 10.10
N THR A 432 6.50 5.14 10.32
CA THR A 432 5.77 4.14 11.12
C THR A 432 5.36 4.72 12.49
N ALA A 433 6.21 5.52 13.12
CA ALA A 433 5.88 6.20 14.38
C ALA A 433 4.75 7.23 14.22
N ILE A 434 4.66 7.95 13.10
CA ILE A 434 3.54 8.87 12.83
C ILE A 434 2.25 8.11 12.62
N GLN A 435 2.27 6.99 11.90
CA GLN A 435 1.10 6.12 11.74
C GLN A 435 0.63 5.57 13.08
N SER A 436 1.57 5.08 13.90
CA SER A 436 1.23 4.53 15.21
C SER A 436 0.72 5.61 16.19
N ASN A 437 1.26 6.83 16.14
CA ASN A 437 0.79 7.94 16.96
C ASN A 437 -0.63 8.40 16.56
N ASP A 438 -0.94 8.41 15.25
CA ASP A 438 -2.30 8.67 14.76
C ASP A 438 -3.27 7.58 15.24
N LEU A 439 -2.88 6.31 15.12
CA LEU A 439 -3.65 5.16 15.58
C LEU A 439 -3.97 5.25 17.07
N ILE A 440 -2.95 5.36 17.93
CA ILE A 440 -3.18 5.35 19.37
C ILE A 440 -3.92 6.58 19.86
N GLY A 441 -3.55 7.79 19.40
CA GLY A 441 -4.09 9.04 19.90
C GLY A 441 -5.53 9.28 19.47
N ARG A 442 -5.79 9.21 18.16
CA ARG A 442 -7.09 9.57 17.59
C ARG A 442 -8.08 8.42 17.56
N LYS A 443 -7.61 7.19 17.34
CA LYS A 443 -8.44 6.04 16.95
C LYS A 443 -8.56 4.98 18.05
N VAL A 444 -7.77 5.09 19.14
CA VAL A 444 -7.84 4.18 20.30
C VAL A 444 -8.09 4.94 21.59
N ILE A 445 -7.16 5.78 22.05
CA ILE A 445 -7.26 6.43 23.37
C ILE A 445 -8.47 7.38 23.41
N ARG A 446 -8.65 8.21 22.38
CA ARG A 446 -9.74 9.21 22.32
C ARG A 446 -11.13 8.59 22.42
N ASN A 447 -11.34 7.41 21.83
CA ASN A 447 -12.62 6.69 21.83
C ASN A 447 -12.67 5.51 22.81
N GLN A 448 -11.70 5.46 23.76
CA GLN A 448 -11.64 4.41 24.78
C GLN A 448 -11.59 2.99 24.21
N GLY A 449 -10.95 2.81 23.05
CA GLY A 449 -10.80 1.52 22.38
C GLY A 449 -12.03 1.02 21.62
N ALA A 450 -13.04 1.86 21.42
CA ALA A 450 -14.31 1.44 20.80
C ALA A 450 -14.09 0.86 19.37
N THR A 451 -13.33 1.55 18.51
CA THR A 451 -13.07 1.04 17.14
C THR A 451 -12.18 -0.23 17.15
N ALA A 452 -11.24 -0.33 18.08
CA ALA A 452 -10.48 -1.57 18.24
C ALA A 452 -11.39 -2.74 18.67
N ALA A 453 -12.41 -2.48 19.48
CA ALA A 453 -13.40 -3.49 19.87
C ALA A 453 -14.23 -3.99 18.67
N GLU A 454 -14.49 -3.13 17.66
CA GLU A 454 -15.14 -3.56 16.41
C GLU A 454 -14.27 -4.58 15.64
N LEU A 455 -12.96 -4.30 15.49
CA LEU A 455 -12.04 -5.30 14.92
C LEU A 455 -12.08 -6.61 15.70
N PHE A 456 -12.05 -6.55 17.04
CA PHE A 456 -12.09 -7.78 17.85
C PHE A 456 -13.40 -8.55 17.70
N ALA A 457 -14.53 -7.87 17.50
CA ALA A 457 -15.80 -8.51 17.22
C ALA A 457 -15.80 -9.23 15.86
N LEU A 458 -15.19 -8.64 14.83
CA LEU A 458 -15.01 -9.29 13.52
C LEU A 458 -14.13 -10.54 13.62
N VAL A 459 -13.04 -10.47 14.38
CA VAL A 459 -12.17 -11.63 14.63
C VAL A 459 -12.93 -12.72 15.38
N GLU A 460 -13.72 -12.39 16.40
CA GLU A 460 -14.54 -13.35 17.16
C GLU A 460 -15.60 -14.01 16.29
N GLN A 461 -16.23 -13.27 15.37
CA GLN A 461 -17.16 -13.86 14.41
C GLN A 461 -16.44 -14.89 13.54
N THR A 462 -15.27 -14.56 13.02
CA THR A 462 -14.46 -15.50 12.22
C THR A 462 -14.03 -16.73 13.04
N VAL A 463 -13.71 -16.57 14.32
CA VAL A 463 -13.43 -17.69 15.23
C VAL A 463 -14.63 -18.59 15.36
N ALA A 464 -15.84 -18.03 15.47
CA ALA A 464 -17.09 -18.83 15.55
C ALA A 464 -17.33 -19.60 14.23
N ASP A 465 -17.11 -18.97 13.08
CA ASP A 465 -17.25 -19.61 11.76
C ASP A 465 -16.23 -20.75 11.58
N LEU A 466 -14.97 -20.54 11.97
CA LEU A 466 -13.93 -21.57 11.96
C LEU A 466 -14.27 -22.75 12.87
N ARG A 467 -14.86 -22.51 14.05
CA ARG A 467 -15.33 -23.57 14.95
C ARG A 467 -16.50 -24.35 14.34
N ALA A 468 -17.42 -23.67 13.63
CA ALA A 468 -18.50 -24.33 12.90
C ALA A 468 -17.96 -25.25 11.80
N VAL A 469 -16.95 -24.81 11.03
CA VAL A 469 -16.26 -25.65 10.03
C VAL A 469 -15.60 -26.86 10.68
N ALA A 470 -14.89 -26.70 11.78
CA ALA A 470 -14.24 -27.80 12.50
C ALA A 470 -15.25 -28.82 13.03
N GLY A 471 -16.38 -28.37 13.64
CA GLY A 471 -17.40 -29.22 14.22
C GLY A 471 -18.25 -29.98 13.18
N ALA A 472 -18.47 -29.39 11.99
CA ALA A 472 -19.24 -30.06 10.93
C ALA A 472 -18.57 -31.34 10.43
N ALA A 473 -17.24 -31.39 10.36
CA ALA A 473 -16.48 -32.57 9.98
C ALA A 473 -16.52 -33.67 11.05
N GLU A 474 -16.55 -33.31 12.35
CA GLU A 474 -16.69 -34.27 13.44
C GLU A 474 -18.08 -34.94 13.44
N ALA A 475 -19.14 -34.15 13.13
CA ALA A 475 -20.52 -34.68 13.05
C ALA A 475 -20.73 -35.57 11.81
N GLY A 476 -20.13 -35.25 10.65
CA GLY A 476 -20.16 -36.05 9.43
C GLY A 476 -19.36 -37.35 9.51
N GLY A 477 -18.23 -37.34 10.21
CA GLY A 477 -17.35 -38.50 10.37
C GLY A 477 -17.90 -39.61 11.29
N ALA A 478 -18.89 -39.32 12.11
CA ALA A 478 -19.53 -40.33 13.01
C ALA A 478 -20.50 -41.28 12.27
N GLY A 479 -20.83 -40.98 10.98
CA GLY A 479 -21.79 -41.78 10.19
C GLY A 479 -21.21 -42.62 9.06
N ALA A 480 -19.93 -42.47 8.70
CA ALA A 480 -19.35 -43.08 7.50
C ALA A 480 -18.04 -43.83 7.78
N ALA A 481 -18.10 -44.94 8.50
CA ALA A 481 -17.02 -45.91 8.49
C ALA A 481 -17.14 -46.78 7.22
N GLY A 482 -16.63 -46.34 6.10
CA GLY A 482 -16.53 -47.19 4.91
C GLY A 482 -16.57 -46.41 3.59
N ALA A 483 -15.43 -46.03 3.10
CA ALA A 483 -15.06 -45.55 1.77
C ALA A 483 -14.54 -44.10 1.79
N ALA A 484 -13.24 -43.95 2.08
CA ALA A 484 -12.52 -42.70 1.83
C ALA A 484 -12.36 -42.45 0.33
N VAL A 485 -13.13 -41.55 -0.24
CA VAL A 485 -12.93 -40.96 -1.56
C VAL A 485 -12.02 -39.74 -1.40
N ALA A 486 -11.18 -39.42 -2.39
CA ALA A 486 -10.18 -38.35 -2.32
C ALA A 486 -10.74 -36.97 -1.88
N GLY A 487 -12.06 -36.72 -2.06
CA GLY A 487 -12.78 -35.54 -1.56
C GLY A 487 -12.86 -35.44 -0.02
N ASP A 488 -12.94 -36.58 0.66
CA ASP A 488 -13.04 -36.65 2.11
C ASP A 488 -11.75 -36.18 2.83
N ALA A 489 -10.58 -36.39 2.20
CA ALA A 489 -9.28 -35.97 2.74
C ALA A 489 -9.08 -34.44 2.73
N GLY A 490 -9.61 -33.75 1.72
CA GLY A 490 -9.56 -32.28 1.61
C GLY A 490 -10.42 -31.57 2.66
N VAL A 491 -11.67 -32.04 2.82
CA VAL A 491 -12.62 -31.53 3.81
C VAL A 491 -12.10 -31.76 5.23
N GLY A 492 -11.56 -32.96 5.51
CA GLY A 492 -10.94 -33.25 6.81
C GLY A 492 -9.74 -32.36 7.13
N ARG A 493 -8.95 -32.02 6.11
CA ARG A 493 -7.82 -31.09 6.27
C ARG A 493 -8.28 -29.67 6.58
N ALA A 494 -9.28 -29.14 5.84
CA ALA A 494 -9.85 -27.82 6.09
C ALA A 494 -10.38 -27.69 7.52
N ALA A 495 -11.13 -28.69 8.00
CA ALA A 495 -11.63 -28.73 9.36
C ALA A 495 -10.52 -28.76 10.43
N ALA A 496 -9.47 -29.55 10.21
CA ALA A 496 -8.34 -29.59 11.14
C ALA A 496 -7.57 -28.26 11.18
N VAL A 497 -7.39 -27.59 10.03
CA VAL A 497 -6.77 -26.25 9.98
C VAL A 497 -7.68 -25.22 10.64
N ALA A 498 -9.00 -25.26 10.39
CA ALA A 498 -9.99 -24.36 10.98
C ALA A 498 -9.98 -24.42 12.52
N GLY A 499 -9.95 -25.63 13.11
CA GLY A 499 -9.87 -25.79 14.55
C GLY A 499 -8.61 -25.15 15.15
N ARG A 500 -7.43 -25.38 14.54
CA ARG A 500 -6.19 -24.76 15.00
C ARG A 500 -6.17 -23.23 14.80
N ALA A 501 -6.71 -22.75 13.68
CA ALA A 501 -6.80 -21.32 13.39
C ALA A 501 -7.71 -20.61 14.40
N ALA A 502 -8.88 -21.20 14.72
CA ALA A 502 -9.79 -20.69 15.73
C ALA A 502 -9.09 -20.52 17.09
N ASP A 503 -8.41 -21.57 17.57
CA ASP A 503 -7.73 -21.54 18.86
C ASP A 503 -6.61 -20.51 18.93
N ARG A 504 -5.85 -20.34 17.84
CA ARG A 504 -4.74 -19.37 17.77
C ARG A 504 -5.25 -17.94 17.69
N LEU A 505 -6.27 -17.67 16.85
CA LEU A 505 -6.89 -16.35 16.71
C LEU A 505 -7.57 -15.90 18.00
N GLU A 506 -8.31 -16.78 18.68
CA GLU A 506 -8.96 -16.46 19.96
C GLU A 506 -7.93 -16.02 21.02
N ARG A 507 -6.82 -16.77 21.14
CA ARG A 507 -5.73 -16.38 22.07
C ARG A 507 -5.05 -15.08 21.69
N ALA A 508 -4.80 -14.87 20.40
CA ALA A 508 -4.20 -13.64 19.90
C ALA A 508 -5.11 -12.42 20.13
N ALA A 509 -6.41 -12.54 19.81
CA ALA A 509 -7.41 -11.51 20.08
C ALA A 509 -7.53 -11.18 21.57
N ALA A 510 -7.49 -12.18 22.45
CA ALA A 510 -7.49 -11.96 23.91
C ALA A 510 -6.27 -11.16 24.37
N SER A 511 -5.07 -11.40 23.80
CA SER A 511 -3.87 -10.62 24.11
C SER A 511 -3.95 -9.19 23.56
N ALA A 512 -4.48 -9.02 22.35
CA ALA A 512 -4.69 -7.70 21.75
C ALA A 512 -5.69 -6.85 22.53
N ARG A 513 -6.76 -7.46 23.05
CA ARG A 513 -7.73 -6.77 23.94
C ARG A 513 -7.07 -6.27 25.23
N ARG A 514 -6.22 -7.10 25.87
CA ARG A 514 -5.45 -6.66 27.05
C ARG A 514 -4.53 -5.50 26.71
N ALA A 515 -3.73 -5.63 25.66
CA ALA A 515 -2.84 -4.57 25.20
C ALA A 515 -3.59 -3.25 24.88
N THR A 516 -4.81 -3.35 24.31
CA THR A 516 -5.66 -2.17 24.07
C THR A 516 -6.12 -1.53 25.38
N ALA A 517 -6.49 -2.34 26.37
CA ALA A 517 -6.89 -1.84 27.69
C ALA A 517 -5.70 -1.17 28.43
N ASP A 518 -4.51 -1.76 28.35
CA ASP A 518 -3.28 -1.19 28.91
C ASP A 518 -2.97 0.16 28.24
N LEU A 519 -3.04 0.22 26.91
CA LEU A 519 -2.82 1.45 26.16
C LEU A 519 -3.84 2.56 26.51
N VAL A 520 -5.12 2.21 26.64
CA VAL A 520 -6.16 3.15 27.11
C VAL A 520 -5.85 3.60 28.54
N GLY A 521 -5.31 2.73 29.38
CA GLY A 521 -4.84 3.06 30.72
C GLY A 521 -3.73 4.13 30.76
N PHE A 522 -2.97 4.29 29.68
CA PHE A 522 -1.95 5.34 29.52
C PHE A 522 -2.50 6.69 29.04
N ALA A 523 -3.81 6.91 29.03
CA ALA A 523 -4.41 8.16 28.53
C ALA A 523 -3.84 9.43 29.21
N ASP A 524 -3.53 9.36 30.50
CA ASP A 524 -2.92 10.45 31.27
C ASP A 524 -1.37 10.37 31.34
N ALA A 525 -0.76 9.38 30.66
CA ALA A 525 0.66 9.13 30.60
C ALA A 525 1.15 9.08 29.13
N PRO A 526 1.14 10.22 28.41
CA PRO A 526 1.38 10.24 26.97
C PRO A 526 2.76 9.69 26.56
N ARG A 527 3.78 9.79 27.42
CA ARG A 527 5.09 9.21 27.14
C ARG A 527 5.03 7.68 27.10
N ASP A 528 4.33 7.05 28.05
CA ASP A 528 4.12 5.61 28.08
C ASP A 528 3.38 5.15 26.84
N ALA A 529 2.27 5.80 26.50
CA ALA A 529 1.48 5.50 25.32
C ALA A 529 2.31 5.59 24.02
N HIS A 530 3.09 6.68 23.85
CA HIS A 530 3.89 6.89 22.64
C HIS A 530 5.10 5.96 22.56
N ALA A 531 5.71 5.56 23.67
CA ALA A 531 6.82 4.62 23.71
C ALA A 531 6.45 3.23 23.16
N VAL A 532 5.18 2.82 23.33
CA VAL A 532 4.67 1.52 22.89
C VAL A 532 3.76 1.59 21.66
N SER A 533 3.67 2.75 21.02
CA SER A 533 2.76 2.98 19.89
C SER A 533 3.07 2.08 18.68
N VAL A 534 4.35 1.95 18.30
CA VAL A 534 4.77 1.08 17.19
C VAL A 534 4.57 -0.39 17.53
N PRO A 535 4.99 -0.93 18.70
CA PRO A 535 4.63 -2.29 19.14
C PRO A 535 3.13 -2.58 19.06
N TYR A 536 2.27 -1.63 19.46
CA TYR A 536 0.81 -1.80 19.38
C TYR A 536 0.30 -1.85 17.93
N LEU A 537 0.80 -0.97 17.04
CA LEU A 537 0.47 -1.00 15.62
C LEU A 537 0.86 -2.35 15.00
N MET A 538 2.09 -2.82 15.26
CA MET A 538 2.57 -4.11 14.75
C MET A 538 1.75 -5.29 15.29
N LEU A 539 1.34 -5.23 16.54
CA LEU A 539 0.45 -6.22 17.16
C LEU A 539 -0.87 -6.34 16.38
N LEU A 540 -1.51 -5.19 16.08
CA LEU A 540 -2.77 -5.18 15.35
C LEU A 540 -2.59 -5.63 13.89
N GLY A 541 -1.47 -5.29 13.25
CA GLY A 541 -1.16 -5.75 11.90
C GLY A 541 -1.02 -7.28 11.82
N VAL A 542 -0.24 -7.87 12.74
CA VAL A 542 -0.07 -9.33 12.82
C VAL A 542 -1.40 -10.03 13.15
N LEU A 543 -2.22 -9.47 14.04
CA LEU A 543 -3.55 -10.01 14.34
C LEU A 543 -4.45 -9.96 13.10
N ALA A 544 -4.49 -8.82 12.40
CA ALA A 544 -5.29 -8.64 11.20
C ALA A 544 -4.87 -9.61 10.09
N GLY A 545 -3.56 -9.83 9.89
CA GLY A 545 -3.06 -10.83 8.95
C GLY A 545 -3.55 -12.24 9.27
N GLY A 546 -3.51 -12.62 10.56
CA GLY A 546 -4.06 -13.92 11.00
C GLY A 546 -5.57 -14.01 10.80
N TRP A 547 -6.29 -12.92 10.96
CA TRP A 547 -7.72 -12.84 10.68
C TRP A 547 -8.01 -13.03 9.19
N MET A 548 -7.24 -12.40 8.28
CA MET A 548 -7.37 -12.60 6.83
C MET A 548 -7.19 -14.07 6.44
N HIS A 549 -6.20 -14.75 7.01
CA HIS A 549 -6.04 -16.18 6.84
C HIS A 549 -7.22 -17.00 7.39
N GLY A 550 -7.81 -16.56 8.50
CA GLY A 550 -9.03 -17.17 9.06
C GLY A 550 -10.20 -17.10 8.09
N LEU A 551 -10.43 -15.94 7.47
CA LEU A 551 -11.46 -15.75 6.44
C LEU A 551 -11.20 -16.65 5.22
N ALA A 552 -9.93 -16.75 4.78
CA ALA A 552 -9.57 -17.64 3.68
C ALA A 552 -9.85 -19.12 3.99
N VAL A 553 -9.60 -19.59 5.22
CA VAL A 553 -9.93 -20.96 5.63
C VAL A 553 -11.43 -21.21 5.61
N VAL A 554 -12.25 -20.23 6.04
CA VAL A 554 -13.72 -20.33 5.99
C VAL A 554 -14.20 -20.41 4.54
N ALA A 555 -13.64 -19.59 3.63
CA ALA A 555 -13.97 -19.60 2.21
C ALA A 555 -13.64 -20.96 1.56
N VAL A 556 -12.39 -21.44 1.75
CA VAL A 556 -11.95 -22.76 1.23
C VAL A 556 -12.82 -23.90 1.76
N ALA A 557 -13.26 -23.84 3.00
CA ALA A 557 -14.11 -24.87 3.58
C ALA A 557 -15.53 -24.95 2.97
N ALA A 558 -15.95 -23.92 2.24
CA ALA A 558 -17.21 -23.92 1.50
C ALA A 558 -17.13 -24.65 0.14
N HIS A 559 -15.92 -25.01 -0.31
CA HIS A 559 -15.73 -25.74 -1.57
C HIS A 559 -16.08 -27.23 -1.40
N GLU A 560 -16.94 -27.74 -2.24
CA GLU A 560 -17.31 -29.16 -2.24
C GLU A 560 -16.13 -30.06 -2.62
N THR A 561 -15.26 -29.58 -3.50
CA THR A 561 -14.07 -30.30 -4.00
C THR A 561 -12.83 -29.39 -3.95
N PRO A 562 -12.17 -29.27 -2.78
CA PRO A 562 -10.97 -28.47 -2.66
C PRO A 562 -9.87 -28.89 -3.65
N ASP A 563 -9.24 -27.91 -4.27
CA ASP A 563 -8.18 -28.09 -5.25
C ASP A 563 -6.76 -27.89 -4.67
N ALA A 564 -5.76 -27.82 -5.54
CA ALA A 564 -4.36 -27.61 -5.13
C ALA A 564 -4.13 -26.18 -4.57
N ALA A 565 -4.84 -25.17 -5.08
CA ALA A 565 -4.74 -23.81 -4.60
C ALA A 565 -5.36 -23.68 -3.19
N ASP A 566 -6.48 -24.37 -2.95
CA ASP A 566 -7.09 -24.47 -1.63
C ASP A 566 -6.18 -25.15 -0.61
N ALA A 567 -5.56 -26.26 -1.03
CA ALA A 567 -4.59 -26.95 -0.18
C ALA A 567 -3.38 -26.08 0.17
N ASP A 568 -2.97 -25.21 -0.73
CA ASP A 568 -1.90 -24.25 -0.51
C ASP A 568 -2.33 -23.13 0.44
N ARG A 569 -3.52 -22.53 0.26
CA ARG A 569 -4.10 -21.52 1.16
C ARG A 569 -4.23 -22.05 2.59
N LEU A 570 -4.68 -23.29 2.76
CA LEU A 570 -4.72 -23.94 4.07
C LEU A 570 -3.32 -24.09 4.68
N THR A 571 -2.30 -24.39 3.86
CA THR A 571 -0.91 -24.48 4.33
C THR A 571 -0.41 -23.11 4.81
N LEU A 572 -0.67 -22.04 4.06
CA LEU A 572 -0.27 -20.68 4.42
C LEU A 572 -0.96 -20.23 5.70
N ALA A 573 -2.27 -20.52 5.86
CA ALA A 573 -3.03 -20.18 7.06
C ALA A 573 -2.50 -20.89 8.30
N ASP A 574 -2.21 -22.19 8.21
CA ASP A 574 -1.65 -22.95 9.33
C ASP A 574 -0.24 -22.47 9.68
N PHE A 575 0.58 -22.15 8.65
CA PHE A 575 1.92 -21.59 8.85
C PHE A 575 1.86 -20.21 9.52
N TYR A 576 1.06 -19.28 9.03
CA TYR A 576 0.89 -17.96 9.63
C TYR A 576 0.48 -18.04 11.08
N GLY A 577 -0.53 -18.88 11.35
CA GLY A 577 -1.01 -19.11 12.71
C GLY A 577 0.04 -19.70 13.67
N ALA A 578 0.99 -20.50 13.14
CA ALA A 578 2.04 -21.12 13.94
C ALA A 578 3.28 -20.23 14.11
N HIS A 579 3.64 -19.43 13.10
CA HIS A 579 4.92 -18.72 13.04
C HIS A 579 4.80 -17.20 13.24
N HIS A 580 3.68 -16.57 12.84
CA HIS A 580 3.49 -15.11 12.92
C HIS A 580 2.58 -14.71 14.09
N LEU A 581 1.41 -15.31 14.26
CA LEU A 581 0.48 -14.96 15.32
C LEU A 581 1.06 -15.00 16.75
N PRO A 582 2.02 -15.88 17.12
CA PRO A 582 2.66 -15.82 18.43
C PRO A 582 3.34 -14.49 18.76
N ARG A 583 3.72 -13.70 17.76
CA ARG A 583 4.28 -12.33 17.93
C ARG A 583 3.30 -11.41 18.67
N VAL A 584 1.97 -11.60 18.49
CA VAL A 584 0.94 -10.81 19.16
C VAL A 584 1.09 -10.88 20.69
N HIS A 585 1.41 -12.05 21.24
CA HIS A 585 1.57 -12.22 22.68
C HIS A 585 2.81 -11.46 23.21
N ALA A 586 3.95 -11.57 22.51
CA ALA A 586 5.16 -10.86 22.87
C ALA A 586 5.02 -9.35 22.76
N LEU A 587 4.36 -8.87 21.69
CA LEU A 587 4.06 -7.45 21.51
C LEU A 587 3.10 -6.92 22.58
N ALA A 588 2.11 -7.72 23.03
CA ALA A 588 1.22 -7.34 24.11
C ALA A 588 1.96 -7.13 25.44
N GLU A 589 2.93 -7.97 25.76
CA GLU A 589 3.80 -7.76 26.94
C GLU A 589 4.62 -6.48 26.81
N THR A 590 5.11 -6.18 25.60
CA THR A 590 5.82 -4.92 25.34
C THR A 590 4.91 -3.71 25.53
N VAL A 591 3.66 -3.78 25.04
CA VAL A 591 2.69 -2.68 25.22
C VAL A 591 2.38 -2.44 26.71
N ALA A 592 2.22 -3.49 27.49
CA ALA A 592 1.95 -3.40 28.92
C ALA A 592 3.09 -2.73 29.72
N SER A 593 4.33 -2.69 29.19
CA SER A 593 5.50 -2.16 29.89
C SER A 593 5.57 -0.62 29.92
N GLY A 594 4.88 0.09 29.02
CA GLY A 594 5.01 1.55 28.90
C GLY A 594 6.42 2.02 28.58
N GLU A 595 6.78 3.23 29.00
CA GLU A 595 8.14 3.75 28.93
C GLU A 595 8.97 3.17 30.09
N THR A 596 9.81 2.17 29.80
CA THR A 596 10.63 1.48 30.82
C THR A 596 11.96 2.14 31.11
N ALA A 597 12.29 3.27 30.46
CA ALA A 597 13.58 3.97 30.59
C ALA A 597 13.47 5.32 31.29
#